data_47bc3bab9c0079afd7bcb352db2dd937
#
_entry.id   47bc3bab9c0079afd7bcb352db2dd937
#
_cell.length_a   1.000
_cell.length_b   1.000
_cell.length_c   1.000
_cell.angle_alpha   90.00
_cell.angle_beta   90.00
_cell.angle_gamma   90.00
#
_symmetry.space_group_name_H-M   'P 1'
#
loop_
_entity.id
_entity.type
_entity.pdbx_description
1 polymer ?
#
loop_
_entity_poly.entity_id
_entity_poly.type
_entity_poly.pdbx_seq_one_letter_code
_entity_poly.pdbx_strand_id
1 'polypeptide(L)'
;MTFPLAKRIYMEALTHRRATLKDIDEIRKLFQDTVLYVNNKDYTDDETANWAACGDCTEHWKSLIDGQYFVVAISPGDNIIGFASICSDGHLHSMYVHKDHQGEGVASLLLCVMESYAALHGIREMTSDVSITALPFFKRKGFTVEKKQKAMARKLCLTNYKMRKTL
;
A
#
# COMPACT_ATOMS: atom_id res chain seq x y z
N MET A 1 -19.98 0.95 14.98
CA MET A 1 -20.64 0.79 13.67
C MET A 1 -20.61 -0.68 13.29
N THR A 2 -21.76 -1.32 13.26
CA THR A 2 -21.86 -2.74 12.83
C THR A 2 -21.93 -2.76 11.30
N PHE A 3 -20.94 -3.37 10.67
CA PHE A 3 -20.97 -3.62 9.22
C PHE A 3 -22.09 -4.61 8.89
N PRO A 4 -22.71 -4.52 7.69
CA PRO A 4 -23.63 -5.54 7.19
C PRO A 4 -22.98 -6.93 7.27
N LEU A 5 -23.76 -7.95 7.62
CA LEU A 5 -23.26 -9.33 7.80
C LEU A 5 -22.45 -9.83 6.60
N ALA A 6 -22.89 -9.55 5.39
CA ALA A 6 -22.17 -9.93 4.16
C ALA A 6 -20.77 -9.31 4.07
N LYS A 7 -20.64 -8.03 4.46
CA LYS A 7 -19.34 -7.34 4.46
C LYS A 7 -18.40 -7.91 5.54
N ARG A 8 -18.93 -8.29 6.69
CA ARG A 8 -18.16 -8.92 7.75
C ARG A 8 -17.65 -10.29 7.32
N ILE A 9 -18.52 -11.13 6.74
CA ILE A 9 -18.13 -12.45 6.20
C ILE A 9 -17.05 -12.30 5.13
N TYR A 10 -17.19 -11.32 4.23
CA TYR A 10 -16.18 -11.05 3.21
C TYR A 10 -14.84 -10.66 3.82
N MET A 11 -14.82 -9.76 4.80
CA MET A 11 -13.59 -9.34 5.48
C MET A 11 -12.90 -10.48 6.23
N GLU A 12 -13.68 -11.39 6.84
CA GLU A 12 -13.16 -12.58 7.51
C GLU A 12 -12.60 -13.63 6.54
N ALA A 13 -12.98 -13.56 5.26
CA ALA A 13 -12.50 -14.45 4.19
C ALA A 13 -11.29 -13.88 3.41
N LEU A 14 -10.86 -12.64 3.71
CA LEU A 14 -9.65 -12.07 3.13
C LEU A 14 -8.43 -12.80 3.68
N THR A 15 -7.51 -13.16 2.80
CA THR A 15 -6.25 -13.80 3.16
C THR A 15 -5.06 -13.01 2.62
N HIS A 16 -3.86 -13.41 3.01
CA HIS A 16 -2.63 -12.84 2.48
C HIS A 16 -1.56 -13.92 2.33
N ARG A 17 -0.60 -13.66 1.46
CA ARG A 17 0.60 -14.50 1.29
C ARG A 17 1.78 -13.65 0.84
N ARG A 18 2.97 -14.21 0.92
CA ARG A 18 4.15 -13.61 0.29
C ARG A 18 3.94 -13.44 -1.21
N ALA A 19 4.37 -12.30 -1.73
CA ALA A 19 4.44 -12.10 -3.16
C ALA A 19 5.57 -12.95 -3.78
N THR A 20 5.38 -13.35 -5.01
CA THR A 20 6.38 -14.06 -5.83
C THR A 20 6.63 -13.29 -7.12
N LEU A 21 7.69 -13.63 -7.83
CA LEU A 21 8.00 -12.99 -9.13
C LEU A 21 6.90 -13.20 -10.17
N LYS A 22 6.07 -14.24 -10.01
CA LYS A 22 4.92 -14.51 -10.91
C LYS A 22 3.79 -13.50 -10.75
N ASP A 23 3.75 -12.80 -9.62
CA ASP A 23 2.70 -11.82 -9.30
C ASP A 23 2.98 -10.43 -9.89
N ILE A 24 4.15 -10.20 -10.46
CA ILE A 24 4.62 -8.86 -10.87
C ILE A 24 3.64 -8.17 -11.82
N ASP A 25 3.14 -8.87 -12.84
CA ASP A 25 2.24 -8.24 -13.82
C ASP A 25 0.92 -7.80 -13.19
N GLU A 26 0.38 -8.62 -12.28
CA GLU A 26 -0.87 -8.31 -11.57
C GLU A 26 -0.66 -7.18 -10.54
N ILE A 27 0.45 -7.21 -9.79
CA ILE A 27 0.84 -6.14 -8.85
C ILE A 27 1.02 -4.82 -9.58
N ARG A 28 1.75 -4.82 -10.70
CA ARG A 28 1.99 -3.63 -11.53
C ARG A 28 0.69 -3.04 -12.04
N LYS A 29 -0.19 -3.87 -12.58
CA LYS A 29 -1.50 -3.44 -13.07
C LYS A 29 -2.34 -2.84 -11.93
N LEU A 30 -2.41 -3.49 -10.78
CA LEU A 30 -3.11 -3.00 -9.60
C LEU A 30 -2.56 -1.63 -9.17
N PHE A 31 -1.24 -1.48 -9.09
CA PHE A 31 -0.59 -0.22 -8.75
C PHE A 31 -0.99 0.90 -9.71
N GLN A 32 -0.86 0.66 -11.03
CA GLN A 32 -1.16 1.66 -12.06
C GLN A 32 -2.63 2.07 -12.03
N ASP A 33 -3.54 1.09 -11.97
CA ASP A 33 -4.99 1.34 -11.89
C ASP A 33 -5.35 2.11 -10.62
N THR A 34 -4.77 1.78 -9.48
CA THR A 34 -5.03 2.49 -8.21
C THR A 34 -4.56 3.94 -8.29
N VAL A 35 -3.36 4.18 -8.80
CA VAL A 35 -2.84 5.55 -8.95
C VAL A 35 -3.73 6.37 -9.89
N LEU A 36 -4.11 5.81 -11.04
CA LEU A 36 -4.89 6.52 -12.05
C LEU A 36 -6.36 6.76 -11.66
N TYR A 37 -6.99 5.84 -10.91
CA TYR A 37 -8.42 5.88 -10.64
C TYR A 37 -8.80 6.18 -9.18
N VAL A 38 -7.88 6.08 -8.25
CA VAL A 38 -8.14 6.39 -6.82
C VAL A 38 -7.40 7.65 -6.39
N ASN A 39 -6.13 7.77 -6.72
CA ASN A 39 -5.32 8.93 -6.33
C ASN A 39 -5.63 10.20 -7.13
N ASN A 40 -6.24 10.10 -8.31
CA ASN A 40 -6.59 11.22 -9.16
C ASN A 40 -7.56 12.25 -8.53
N LYS A 41 -8.24 11.89 -7.46
CA LYS A 41 -9.06 12.85 -6.69
C LYS A 41 -8.23 13.90 -5.94
N ASP A 42 -6.97 13.61 -5.64
CA ASP A 42 -6.07 14.45 -4.84
C ASP A 42 -4.83 14.92 -5.59
N TYR A 43 -4.63 14.44 -6.83
CA TYR A 43 -3.49 14.76 -7.69
C TYR A 43 -3.98 15.08 -9.10
N THR A 44 -3.21 15.85 -9.85
CA THR A 44 -3.53 16.17 -11.25
C THR A 44 -3.34 14.94 -12.16
N ASP A 45 -3.93 14.98 -13.35
CA ASP A 45 -3.78 13.90 -14.34
C ASP A 45 -2.31 13.69 -14.74
N ASP A 46 -1.53 14.77 -14.90
CA ASP A 46 -0.10 14.68 -15.20
C ASP A 46 0.68 14.05 -14.02
N GLU A 47 0.35 14.40 -12.79
CA GLU A 47 0.96 13.81 -11.60
C GLU A 47 0.68 12.33 -11.51
N THR A 48 -0.57 11.89 -11.66
CA THR A 48 -0.94 10.47 -11.62
C THR A 48 -0.38 9.68 -12.79
N ALA A 49 -0.33 10.25 -13.99
CA ALA A 49 0.29 9.62 -15.15
C ALA A 49 1.81 9.38 -14.93
N ASN A 50 2.54 10.37 -14.43
CA ASN A 50 3.96 10.20 -14.09
C ASN A 50 4.19 9.20 -12.97
N TRP A 51 3.32 9.19 -11.95
CA TRP A 51 3.39 8.24 -10.85
C TRP A 51 3.09 6.81 -11.29
N ALA A 52 2.01 6.58 -12.05
CA ALA A 52 1.67 5.27 -12.59
C ALA A 52 2.79 4.70 -13.47
N ALA A 53 3.44 5.55 -14.26
CA ALA A 53 4.56 5.17 -15.12
C ALA A 53 5.82 4.71 -14.34
N CYS A 54 5.94 5.04 -13.05
CA CYS A 54 6.98 4.46 -12.19
C CYS A 54 6.84 2.92 -12.06
N GLY A 55 5.64 2.38 -12.28
CA GLY A 55 5.38 0.95 -12.27
C GLY A 55 5.83 0.18 -13.53
N ASP A 56 6.31 0.85 -14.57
CA ASP A 56 6.68 0.19 -15.84
C ASP A 56 7.93 -0.70 -15.73
N CYS A 57 8.80 -0.44 -14.74
CA CYS A 57 10.07 -1.13 -14.61
C CYS A 57 9.91 -2.47 -13.87
N THR A 58 9.94 -3.58 -14.59
CA THR A 58 9.86 -4.95 -14.04
C THR A 58 10.99 -5.24 -13.05
N GLU A 59 12.22 -4.81 -13.33
CA GLU A 59 13.37 -5.04 -12.45
C GLU A 59 13.21 -4.32 -11.11
N HIS A 60 12.54 -3.18 -11.08
CA HIS A 60 12.20 -2.52 -9.83
C HIS A 60 11.29 -3.40 -8.96
N TRP A 61 10.22 -3.97 -9.52
CA TRP A 61 9.33 -4.88 -8.78
C TRP A 61 10.04 -6.13 -8.28
N LYS A 62 10.92 -6.71 -9.10
CA LYS A 62 11.76 -7.85 -8.67
C LYS A 62 12.61 -7.47 -7.46
N SER A 63 13.30 -6.34 -7.53
CA SER A 63 14.12 -5.84 -6.43
C SER A 63 13.32 -5.64 -5.13
N LEU A 64 12.09 -5.12 -5.22
CA LEU A 64 11.22 -4.96 -4.05
C LEU A 64 10.79 -6.30 -3.46
N ILE A 65 10.37 -7.25 -4.30
CA ILE A 65 9.92 -8.58 -3.84
C ILE A 65 11.06 -9.36 -3.20
N ASP A 66 12.26 -9.30 -3.78
CA ASP A 66 13.44 -10.01 -3.29
C ASP A 66 14.03 -9.35 -2.03
N GLY A 67 14.00 -8.01 -1.95
CA GLY A 67 14.68 -7.24 -0.91
C GLY A 67 13.83 -6.86 0.31
N GLN A 68 12.52 -7.03 0.25
CA GLN A 68 11.61 -6.59 1.31
C GLN A 68 10.64 -7.70 1.75
N TYR A 69 10.03 -7.53 2.91
CA TYR A 69 8.87 -8.33 3.27
C TYR A 69 7.67 -7.82 2.45
N PHE A 70 7.42 -8.48 1.33
CA PHE A 70 6.40 -8.11 0.36
C PHE A 70 5.25 -9.11 0.38
N VAL A 71 4.01 -8.65 0.63
CA VAL A 71 2.82 -9.49 0.69
C VAL A 71 1.74 -9.00 -0.26
N VAL A 72 0.90 -9.92 -0.69
CA VAL A 72 -0.33 -9.64 -1.44
C VAL A 72 -1.55 -10.05 -0.60
N ALA A 73 -2.60 -9.24 -0.67
CA ALA A 73 -3.91 -9.57 -0.12
C ALA A 73 -4.75 -10.26 -1.20
N ILE A 74 -5.40 -11.34 -0.81
CA ILE A 74 -6.15 -12.24 -1.71
C ILE A 74 -7.63 -12.20 -1.35
N SER A 75 -8.47 -12.02 -2.36
CA SER A 75 -9.94 -12.11 -2.22
C SER A 75 -10.40 -13.57 -2.08
N PRO A 76 -11.65 -13.81 -1.63
CA PRO A 76 -12.24 -15.14 -1.65
C PRO A 76 -12.26 -15.81 -3.04
N GLY A 77 -12.19 -15.02 -4.11
CA GLY A 77 -12.09 -15.50 -5.51
C GLY A 77 -10.66 -15.72 -6.01
N ASP A 78 -9.67 -15.76 -5.11
CA ASP A 78 -8.25 -15.99 -5.42
C ASP A 78 -7.59 -14.92 -6.31
N ASN A 79 -8.08 -13.68 -6.25
CA ASN A 79 -7.49 -12.55 -6.98
C ASN A 79 -6.66 -11.68 -6.04
N ILE A 80 -5.57 -11.10 -6.54
CA ILE A 80 -4.80 -10.08 -5.82
C ILE A 80 -5.60 -8.78 -5.79
N ILE A 81 -5.94 -8.33 -4.59
CA ILE A 81 -6.74 -7.11 -4.36
C ILE A 81 -6.01 -6.01 -3.59
N GLY A 82 -4.77 -6.27 -3.23
CA GLY A 82 -3.89 -5.31 -2.58
C GLY A 82 -2.51 -5.88 -2.36
N PHE A 83 -1.57 -5.00 -2.06
CA PHE A 83 -0.22 -5.39 -1.66
C PHE A 83 0.39 -4.38 -0.71
N ALA A 84 1.37 -4.84 0.06
CA ALA A 84 2.20 -3.99 0.91
C ALA A 84 3.61 -4.57 1.03
N SER A 85 4.57 -3.69 1.30
CA SER A 85 5.94 -4.09 1.58
C SER A 85 6.58 -3.22 2.65
N ILE A 86 7.45 -3.84 3.47
CA ILE A 86 8.20 -3.19 4.53
C ILE A 86 9.67 -3.58 4.46
N CYS A 87 10.53 -2.58 4.66
CA CYS A 87 11.97 -2.77 4.76
C CYS A 87 12.37 -3.26 6.16
N SER A 88 13.56 -3.81 6.29
CA SER A 88 14.08 -4.32 7.57
C SER A 88 14.29 -3.26 8.65
N ASP A 89 14.33 -1.98 8.27
CA ASP A 89 14.44 -0.83 9.18
C ASP A 89 13.08 -0.29 9.67
N GLY A 90 11.96 -0.89 9.22
CA GLY A 90 10.61 -0.47 9.60
C GLY A 90 9.97 0.54 8.64
N HIS A 91 10.61 0.86 7.51
CA HIS A 91 9.98 1.72 6.50
C HIS A 91 8.96 0.93 5.69
N LEU A 92 7.67 1.29 5.84
CA LEU A 92 6.58 0.79 5.01
C LEU A 92 6.69 1.46 3.63
N HIS A 93 7.29 0.71 2.68
CA HIS A 93 7.64 1.23 1.37
C HIS A 93 6.43 1.35 0.45
N SER A 94 5.54 0.35 0.45
CA SER A 94 4.39 0.30 -0.44
C SER A 94 3.15 -0.21 0.29
N MET A 95 1.99 0.38 -0.01
CA MET A 95 0.69 -0.16 0.36
C MET A 95 -0.37 0.35 -0.61
N TYR A 96 -0.94 -0.54 -1.39
CA TYR A 96 -1.94 -0.23 -2.42
C TYR A 96 -3.08 -1.22 -2.36
N VAL A 97 -4.31 -0.73 -2.56
CA VAL A 97 -5.53 -1.52 -2.63
C VAL A 97 -6.18 -1.31 -3.99
N HIS A 98 -6.60 -2.41 -4.61
CA HIS A 98 -7.26 -2.40 -5.91
C HIS A 98 -8.42 -1.39 -5.94
N LYS A 99 -8.57 -0.68 -7.07
CA LYS A 99 -9.55 0.40 -7.23
C LYS A 99 -10.99 -0.01 -6.94
N ASP A 100 -11.35 -1.27 -7.23
CA ASP A 100 -12.71 -1.81 -7.03
C ASP A 100 -12.91 -2.44 -5.64
N HIS A 101 -11.86 -2.50 -4.80
CA HIS A 101 -11.88 -3.10 -3.46
C HIS A 101 -11.58 -2.09 -2.34
N GLN A 102 -11.80 -0.81 -2.63
CA GLN A 102 -11.65 0.26 -1.64
C GLN A 102 -12.72 0.16 -0.54
N GLY A 103 -12.35 0.45 0.71
CA GLY A 103 -13.30 0.44 1.83
C GLY A 103 -13.78 -0.95 2.27
N GLU A 104 -13.13 -2.03 1.83
CA GLU A 104 -13.45 -3.42 2.16
C GLU A 104 -12.56 -4.02 3.25
N GLY A 105 -11.70 -3.22 3.90
CA GLY A 105 -10.81 -3.67 4.97
C GLY A 105 -9.46 -4.18 4.51
N VAL A 106 -9.17 -4.19 3.22
CA VAL A 106 -7.91 -4.69 2.64
C VAL A 106 -6.70 -3.94 3.17
N ALA A 107 -6.76 -2.59 3.21
CA ALA A 107 -5.68 -1.77 3.77
C ALA A 107 -5.43 -2.07 5.26
N SER A 108 -6.49 -2.31 6.03
CA SER A 108 -6.38 -2.67 7.46
C SER A 108 -5.73 -4.03 7.64
N LEU A 109 -6.06 -5.02 6.81
CA LEU A 109 -5.41 -6.33 6.80
C LEU A 109 -3.90 -6.17 6.48
N LEU A 110 -3.57 -5.50 5.40
CA LEU A 110 -2.18 -5.29 4.98
C LEU A 110 -1.35 -4.59 6.05
N LEU A 111 -1.88 -3.52 6.65
CA LEU A 111 -1.17 -2.81 7.71
C LEU A 111 -0.97 -3.69 8.95
N CYS A 112 -1.99 -4.45 9.36
CA CYS A 112 -1.87 -5.40 10.47
C CYS A 112 -0.76 -6.44 10.23
N VAL A 113 -0.65 -6.96 9.01
CA VAL A 113 0.42 -7.90 8.61
C VAL A 113 1.79 -7.24 8.70
N MET A 114 1.93 -5.99 8.25
CA MET A 114 3.19 -5.24 8.33
C MET A 114 3.59 -4.91 9.78
N GLU A 115 2.63 -4.51 10.61
CA GLU A 115 2.85 -4.27 12.05
C GLU A 115 3.24 -5.55 12.78
N SER A 116 2.61 -6.67 12.45
CA SER A 116 2.96 -8.00 13.01
C SER A 116 4.38 -8.42 12.61
N TYR A 117 4.76 -8.22 11.35
CA TYR A 117 6.12 -8.45 10.90
C TYR A 117 7.12 -7.59 11.69
N ALA A 118 6.85 -6.30 11.80
CA ALA A 118 7.71 -5.36 12.52
C ALA A 118 7.89 -5.79 13.99
N ALA A 119 6.80 -6.13 14.68
CA ALA A 119 6.85 -6.59 16.07
C ALA A 119 7.69 -7.86 16.24
N LEU A 120 7.50 -8.86 15.36
CA LEU A 120 8.26 -10.11 15.38
C LEU A 120 9.76 -9.94 15.12
N HIS A 121 10.16 -8.86 14.43
CA HIS A 121 11.56 -8.54 14.13
C HIS A 121 12.15 -7.47 15.05
N GLY A 122 11.46 -7.13 16.15
CA GLY A 122 11.95 -6.17 17.14
C GLY A 122 11.98 -4.72 16.64
N ILE A 123 11.28 -4.42 15.55
CA ILE A 123 11.12 -3.06 15.02
C ILE A 123 10.12 -2.33 15.92
N ARG A 124 10.55 -1.22 16.50
CA ARG A 124 9.73 -0.45 17.46
C ARG A 124 9.03 0.75 16.86
N GLU A 125 9.42 1.12 15.65
CA GLU A 125 8.88 2.29 14.95
C GLU A 125 8.73 1.99 13.47
N MET A 126 7.57 2.33 12.91
CA MET A 126 7.33 2.31 11.48
C MET A 126 7.30 3.72 10.92
N THR A 127 7.86 3.89 9.74
CA THR A 127 7.76 5.12 8.94
C THR A 127 7.13 4.82 7.58
N SER A 128 6.58 5.84 6.94
CA SER A 128 6.09 5.73 5.55
C SER A 128 6.01 7.10 4.90
N ASP A 129 6.17 7.13 3.59
CA ASP A 129 5.89 8.30 2.76
C ASP A 129 4.46 8.16 2.20
N VAL A 130 3.54 8.90 2.79
CA VAL A 130 2.10 8.71 2.63
C VAL A 130 1.51 9.73 1.68
N SER A 131 0.75 9.27 0.67
CA SER A 131 0.05 10.14 -0.26
C SER A 131 -1.02 11.00 0.43
N ILE A 132 -1.43 12.10 -0.22
CA ILE A 132 -2.56 12.92 0.22
C ILE A 132 -3.80 12.03 0.40
N THR A 133 -4.05 11.13 -0.54
CA THR A 133 -5.21 10.21 -0.54
C THR A 133 -5.21 9.26 0.64
N ALA A 134 -4.05 8.72 1.02
CA ALA A 134 -3.92 7.74 2.10
C ALA A 134 -3.78 8.39 3.50
N LEU A 135 -3.48 9.68 3.57
CA LEU A 135 -3.25 10.40 4.84
C LEU A 135 -4.36 10.18 5.89
N PRO A 136 -5.67 10.26 5.56
CA PRO A 136 -6.72 10.04 6.56
C PRO A 136 -6.70 8.62 7.14
N PHE A 137 -6.42 7.61 6.31
CA PHE A 137 -6.33 6.23 6.76
C PHE A 137 -5.17 6.05 7.75
N PHE A 138 -3.97 6.51 7.42
CA PHE A 138 -2.80 6.38 8.28
C PHE A 138 -2.97 7.13 9.61
N LYS A 139 -3.58 8.32 9.59
CA LYS A 139 -3.93 9.03 10.84
C LYS A 139 -4.86 8.21 11.73
N ARG A 140 -5.92 7.61 11.19
CA ARG A 140 -6.82 6.73 11.96
C ARG A 140 -6.13 5.48 12.50
N LYS A 141 -5.04 5.04 11.87
CA LYS A 141 -4.23 3.89 12.31
C LYS A 141 -3.10 4.26 13.28
N GLY A 142 -3.07 5.50 13.76
CA GLY A 142 -2.14 5.95 14.79
C GLY A 142 -0.81 6.47 14.27
N PHE A 143 -0.67 6.69 12.98
CA PHE A 143 0.49 7.39 12.42
C PHE A 143 0.35 8.89 12.62
N THR A 144 1.47 9.55 12.92
CA THR A 144 1.58 11.01 13.03
C THR A 144 2.42 11.58 11.90
N VAL A 145 2.07 12.79 11.45
CA VAL A 145 2.82 13.49 10.40
C VAL A 145 4.08 14.09 11.00
N GLU A 146 5.25 13.75 10.45
CA GLU A 146 6.50 14.42 10.75
C GLU A 146 6.67 15.68 9.91
N LYS A 147 6.46 15.56 8.59
CA LYS A 147 6.53 16.69 7.66
C LYS A 147 5.74 16.43 6.38
N LYS A 148 5.29 17.53 5.77
CA LYS A 148 4.86 17.57 4.38
C LYS A 148 6.09 17.71 3.50
N GLN A 149 6.15 16.96 2.40
CA GLN A 149 7.31 16.93 1.52
C GLN A 149 6.91 16.76 0.05
N LYS A 150 7.90 16.86 -0.83
CA LYS A 150 7.79 16.57 -2.26
C LYS A 150 8.62 15.34 -2.59
N ALA A 151 8.06 14.43 -3.37
CA ALA A 151 8.73 13.23 -3.86
C ALA A 151 8.71 13.20 -5.38
N MET A 152 9.84 12.82 -6.00
CA MET A 152 9.92 12.67 -7.45
C MET A 152 9.13 11.47 -7.93
N ALA A 153 8.27 11.69 -8.94
CA ALA A 153 7.64 10.66 -9.73
C ALA A 153 7.98 10.93 -11.19
N ARG A 154 9.00 10.29 -11.70
CA ARG A 154 9.63 10.56 -12.99
C ARG A 154 10.00 12.05 -13.15
N LYS A 155 9.20 12.82 -13.89
CA LYS A 155 9.48 14.23 -14.24
C LYS A 155 8.85 15.24 -13.30
N LEU A 156 7.95 14.80 -12.42
CA LEU A 156 7.18 15.68 -11.53
C LEU A 156 7.47 15.40 -10.05
N CYS A 157 7.33 16.45 -9.23
CA CYS A 157 7.38 16.34 -7.78
C CYS A 157 5.95 16.32 -7.22
N LEU A 158 5.59 15.24 -6.55
CA LEU A 158 4.28 15.07 -5.93
C LEU A 158 4.35 15.35 -4.44
N THR A 159 3.32 16.02 -3.91
CA THR A 159 3.17 16.21 -2.47
C THR A 159 2.85 14.89 -1.77
N ASN A 160 3.58 14.59 -0.71
CA ASN A 160 3.24 13.52 0.23
C ASN A 160 3.62 13.90 1.66
N TYR A 161 3.44 12.99 2.59
CA TYR A 161 3.69 13.22 4.01
C TYR A 161 4.58 12.12 4.57
N LYS A 162 5.70 12.50 5.17
CA LYS A 162 6.47 11.58 5.99
C LYS A 162 5.71 11.37 7.30
N MET A 163 5.37 10.13 7.59
CA MET A 163 4.63 9.74 8.78
C MET A 163 5.37 8.68 9.58
N ARG A 164 5.11 8.64 10.89
CA ARG A 164 5.65 7.60 11.79
C ARG A 164 4.62 7.08 12.76
N LYS A 165 4.84 5.87 13.23
CA LYS A 165 4.10 5.22 14.30
C LYS A 165 5.05 4.43 15.19
N THR A 166 4.96 4.63 16.51
CA THR A 166 5.58 3.74 17.50
C THR A 166 4.68 2.52 17.70
N LEU A 167 5.28 1.34 17.69
CA LEU A 167 4.58 0.06 17.87
C LEU A 167 4.55 -0.38 19.33
#